data_0de49703383c7a4e65fac88049982788
#
_entry.id   0de49703383c7a4e65fac88049982788
#
_cell.length_a   1.000
_cell.length_b   1.000
_cell.length_c   1.000
_cell.angle_alpha   90.00
_cell.angle_beta   90.00
_cell.angle_gamma   90.00
#
_symmetry.space_group_name_H-M   'P 1'
#
loop_
_entity.id
_entity.type
_entity.pdbx_description
1 polymer ?
#
loop_
_entity_poly.entity_id
_entity_poly.type
_entity_poly.pdbx_seq_one_letter_code
_entity_poly.pdbx_strand_id
1 'polypeptide(L)'
;MPTETFPASRWTAGNFLFPTTIIVTDTAVMRVKRSWFSRNEMSIHLQRVASVRIDSGVLWSDILIESTGGTDSITSHGHKKKDALRIKELLEKVQTAQLGAPDTGPTRACPYCAETIKAAAIVCKHCKRDLPAPT
;
A
#
# COMPACT_ATOMS: atom_id res chain seq x y z
N MET A 1 8.62 5.41 -10.13
CA MET A 1 9.50 5.58 -8.96
C MET A 1 10.66 4.60 -9.05
N PRO A 2 11.82 4.94 -8.55
CA PRO A 2 12.92 3.98 -8.51
C PRO A 2 12.55 2.80 -7.60
N THR A 3 12.93 1.60 -8.00
CA THR A 3 12.82 0.41 -7.16
C THR A 3 13.77 0.53 -5.98
N GLU A 4 13.24 0.53 -4.77
CA GLU A 4 14.04 0.54 -3.55
C GLU A 4 14.09 -0.86 -2.92
N THR A 5 15.27 -1.27 -2.49
CA THR A 5 15.51 -2.62 -1.93
C THR A 5 16.03 -2.51 -0.51
N PHE A 6 15.37 -3.19 0.42
CA PHE A 6 15.64 -3.14 1.85
C PHE A 6 15.98 -4.55 2.39
N PRO A 7 17.26 -4.92 2.48
CA PRO A 7 17.66 -6.20 3.06
C PRO A 7 17.55 -6.16 4.59
N ALA A 8 17.02 -7.23 5.18
CA ALA A 8 17.06 -7.44 6.62
C ALA A 8 18.50 -7.67 7.11
N SER A 9 18.76 -7.37 8.37
CA SER A 9 20.08 -7.61 8.97
C SER A 9 20.37 -9.09 9.11
N ARG A 10 21.59 -9.49 8.76
CA ARG A 10 22.08 -10.88 8.94
C ARG A 10 22.22 -11.29 10.39
N TRP A 11 22.25 -10.33 11.32
CA TRP A 11 22.41 -10.57 12.76
C TRP A 11 21.11 -10.95 13.46
N THR A 12 20.00 -11.03 12.74
CA THR A 12 18.70 -11.42 13.28
C THR A 12 18.40 -12.89 13.01
N ALA A 13 17.67 -13.52 13.93
CA ALA A 13 17.33 -14.94 13.83
C ALA A 13 16.63 -15.25 12.49
N GLY A 14 17.12 -16.28 11.80
CA GLY A 14 16.61 -16.71 10.50
C GLY A 14 17.13 -15.91 9.27
N ASN A 15 17.95 -14.87 9.47
CA ASN A 15 18.50 -14.05 8.39
C ASN A 15 20.03 -14.20 8.20
N PHE A 16 20.68 -15.08 8.97
CA PHE A 16 22.14 -15.18 8.99
C PHE A 16 22.74 -15.54 7.62
N LEU A 17 22.26 -16.59 6.99
CA LEU A 17 22.73 -17.03 5.67
C LEU A 17 21.96 -16.38 4.52
N PHE A 18 20.66 -16.24 4.68
CA PHE A 18 19.74 -15.75 3.65
C PHE A 18 18.83 -14.66 4.22
N PRO A 19 19.26 -13.39 4.20
CA PRO A 19 18.45 -12.29 4.70
C PRO A 19 17.18 -12.13 3.87
N THR A 20 16.06 -11.91 4.55
CA THR A 20 14.81 -11.51 3.90
C THR A 20 15.00 -10.12 3.30
N THR A 21 14.54 -9.92 2.08
CA THR A 21 14.62 -8.64 1.39
C THR A 21 13.22 -8.13 1.06
N ILE A 22 12.94 -6.88 1.41
CA ILE A 22 11.74 -6.16 0.95
C ILE A 22 12.13 -5.29 -0.22
N ILE A 23 11.38 -5.39 -1.29
CA ILE A 23 11.54 -4.59 -2.52
C ILE A 23 10.25 -3.79 -2.70
N VAL A 24 10.39 -2.48 -2.77
CA VAL A 24 9.27 -1.57 -3.05
C VAL A 24 9.43 -1.03 -4.46
N THR A 25 8.43 -1.28 -5.29
CA THR A 25 8.34 -0.75 -6.65
C THR A 25 7.21 0.28 -6.73
N ASP A 26 7.02 0.88 -7.86
CA ASP A 26 5.90 1.80 -8.15
C ASP A 26 4.51 1.11 -8.14
N THR A 27 4.47 -0.21 -8.30
CA THR A 27 3.22 -0.98 -8.44
C THR A 27 2.98 -1.98 -7.32
N ALA A 28 4.04 -2.46 -6.67
CA ALA A 28 3.95 -3.55 -5.70
C ALA A 28 5.03 -3.47 -4.62
N VAL A 29 4.73 -4.04 -3.46
CA VAL A 29 5.71 -4.39 -2.45
C VAL A 29 5.95 -5.90 -2.49
N MET A 30 7.20 -6.31 -2.48
CA MET A 30 7.60 -7.71 -2.60
C MET A 30 8.49 -8.09 -1.44
N ARG A 31 8.26 -9.28 -0.90
CA ARG A 31 9.16 -9.93 0.05
C ARG A 31 9.82 -11.11 -0.64
N VAL A 32 11.14 -11.12 -0.64
CA VAL A 32 11.95 -12.22 -1.19
C VAL A 32 12.76 -12.85 -0.06
N LYS A 33 12.53 -14.13 0.18
CA LYS A 33 13.36 -14.94 1.08
C LYS A 33 13.96 -16.08 0.28
N ARG A 34 15.28 -16.11 0.22
CA ARG A 34 16.03 -17.23 -0.36
C ARG A 34 16.34 -18.25 0.71
N SER A 35 16.37 -19.51 0.33
CA SER A 35 16.90 -20.63 1.12
C SER A 35 17.85 -21.42 0.22
N TRP A 36 18.53 -22.42 0.80
CA TRP A 36 19.52 -23.21 0.07
C TRP A 36 18.97 -23.83 -1.23
N PHE A 37 17.73 -24.33 -1.21
CA PHE A 37 17.09 -25.00 -2.35
C PHE A 37 15.77 -24.37 -2.79
N SER A 38 15.34 -23.26 -2.15
CA SER A 38 14.06 -22.63 -2.48
C SER A 38 14.14 -21.11 -2.43
N ARG A 39 13.29 -20.48 -3.21
CA ARG A 39 13.03 -19.04 -3.20
C ARG A 39 11.56 -18.85 -2.89
N ASN A 40 11.27 -18.22 -1.77
CA ASN A 40 9.92 -17.81 -1.41
C ASN A 40 9.78 -16.32 -1.74
N GLU A 41 8.82 -16.01 -2.59
CA GLU A 41 8.52 -14.67 -3.04
C GLU A 41 7.04 -14.40 -2.82
N MET A 42 6.73 -13.30 -2.15
CA MET A 42 5.38 -12.84 -1.90
C MET A 42 5.28 -11.40 -2.32
N SER A 43 4.26 -11.05 -3.09
CA SER A 43 4.03 -9.69 -3.58
C SER A 43 2.61 -9.23 -3.28
N ILE A 44 2.48 -7.97 -2.88
CA ILE A 44 1.19 -7.30 -2.70
C ILE A 44 1.21 -6.05 -3.57
N HIS A 45 0.20 -5.91 -4.44
CA HIS A 45 0.02 -4.67 -5.18
C HIS A 45 -0.21 -3.50 -4.24
N LEU A 46 0.41 -2.35 -4.49
CA LEU A 46 0.31 -1.17 -3.63
C LEU A 46 -1.14 -0.71 -3.44
N GLN A 47 -1.99 -0.89 -4.46
CA GLN A 47 -3.44 -0.60 -4.37
C GLN A 47 -4.19 -1.51 -3.40
N ARG A 48 -3.63 -2.66 -3.06
CA ARG A 48 -4.21 -3.64 -2.13
C ARG A 48 -3.59 -3.59 -0.74
N VAL A 49 -2.64 -2.72 -0.49
CA VAL A 49 -2.06 -2.51 0.84
C VAL A 49 -3.08 -1.81 1.71
N ALA A 50 -3.56 -2.49 2.74
CA ALA A 50 -4.54 -1.97 3.69
C ALA A 50 -3.86 -1.26 4.86
N SER A 51 -2.83 -1.88 5.43
CA SER A 51 -2.10 -1.30 6.56
C SER A 51 -0.62 -1.64 6.54
N VAL A 52 0.17 -0.77 7.15
CA VAL A 52 1.60 -0.97 7.38
C VAL A 52 1.88 -0.74 8.85
N ARG A 53 2.28 -1.79 9.54
CA ARG A 53 2.69 -1.74 10.95
C ARG A 53 4.18 -1.95 11.07
N ILE A 54 4.81 -1.14 11.88
CA ILE A 54 6.23 -1.27 12.23
C ILE A 54 6.34 -1.40 13.74
N ASP A 55 6.86 -2.53 14.18
CA ASP A 55 7.20 -2.76 15.57
C ASP A 55 8.71 -2.56 15.73
N SER A 56 9.10 -1.46 16.35
CA SER A 56 10.50 -1.09 16.55
C SER A 56 10.99 -1.55 17.92
N GLY A 57 11.88 -2.54 17.90
CA GLY A 57 12.65 -2.93 19.07
C GLY A 57 13.83 -1.98 19.34
N VAL A 58 14.76 -2.39 20.20
CA VAL A 58 15.92 -1.55 20.58
C VAL A 58 16.86 -1.34 19.38
N LEU A 59 17.18 -2.39 18.62
CA LEU A 59 18.13 -2.36 17.49
C LEU A 59 17.47 -2.61 16.14
N TRP A 60 16.41 -3.41 16.10
CA TRP A 60 15.78 -3.89 14.88
C TRP A 60 14.30 -3.57 14.87
N SER A 61 13.72 -3.54 13.68
CA SER A 61 12.30 -3.32 13.46
C SER A 61 11.71 -4.47 12.67
N ASP A 62 10.50 -4.85 13.05
CA ASP A 62 9.68 -5.80 12.34
C ASP A 62 8.63 -5.06 11.53
N ILE A 63 8.37 -5.54 10.33
CA ILE A 63 7.45 -4.92 9.40
C ILE A 63 6.35 -5.90 9.09
N LEU A 64 5.10 -5.46 9.27
CA LEU A 64 3.90 -6.18 8.87
C LEU A 64 3.14 -5.31 7.84
N ILE A 65 2.92 -5.87 6.67
CA ILE A 65 2.12 -5.24 5.60
C ILE A 65 0.92 -6.14 5.34
N GLU A 66 -0.26 -5.61 5.52
CA GLU A 66 -1.52 -6.33 5.33
C GLU A 66 -2.21 -5.89 4.05
N SER A 67 -2.81 -6.85 3.34
CA SER A 67 -3.60 -6.57 2.15
C SER A 67 -5.08 -6.36 2.46
N THR A 68 -5.75 -5.61 1.61
CA THR A 68 -7.21 -5.49 1.61
C THR A 68 -7.82 -6.85 1.31
N GLY A 69 -8.68 -7.33 2.22
CA GLY A 69 -9.27 -8.66 2.13
C GLY A 69 -8.65 -9.70 3.07
N GLY A 70 -7.54 -9.37 3.76
CA GLY A 70 -7.02 -10.14 4.90
C GLY A 70 -6.38 -11.50 4.58
N THR A 71 -6.25 -11.86 3.30
CA THR A 71 -5.71 -13.16 2.89
C THR A 71 -4.19 -13.18 2.74
N ASP A 72 -3.60 -12.04 2.42
CA ASP A 72 -2.16 -11.95 2.15
C ASP A 72 -1.52 -10.92 3.07
N SER A 73 -0.54 -11.34 3.85
CA SER A 73 0.25 -10.45 4.67
C SER A 73 1.74 -10.70 4.48
N ILE A 74 2.51 -9.62 4.40
CA ILE A 74 3.97 -9.69 4.37
C ILE A 74 4.50 -9.36 5.75
N THR A 75 5.13 -10.34 6.39
CA THR A 75 5.86 -10.15 7.65
C THR A 75 7.34 -10.27 7.39
N SER A 76 8.12 -9.32 7.86
CA SER A 76 9.57 -9.35 7.74
C SER A 76 10.23 -8.84 9.02
N HIS A 77 11.22 -9.57 9.51
CA HIS A 77 11.91 -9.29 10.77
C HIS A 77 13.33 -8.79 10.52
N GLY A 78 13.80 -7.95 11.42
CA GLY A 78 15.21 -7.59 11.51
C GLY A 78 15.66 -6.51 10.54
N HIS A 79 14.80 -5.58 10.20
CA HIS A 79 15.17 -4.39 9.42
C HIS A 79 15.76 -3.29 10.31
N LYS A 80 16.66 -2.48 9.74
CA LYS A 80 17.12 -1.28 10.43
C LYS A 80 15.97 -0.29 10.57
N LYS A 81 15.91 0.43 11.69
CA LYS A 81 14.82 1.41 11.95
C LYS A 81 14.64 2.40 10.81
N LYS A 82 15.74 2.93 10.26
CA LYS A 82 15.71 3.86 9.14
C LYS A 82 15.07 3.26 7.88
N ASP A 83 15.35 1.98 7.61
CA ASP A 83 14.84 1.27 6.44
C ASP A 83 13.34 0.98 6.62
N ALA A 84 12.92 0.59 7.83
CA ALA A 84 11.52 0.39 8.16
C ALA A 84 10.70 1.68 8.03
N LEU A 85 11.22 2.81 8.53
CA LEU A 85 10.57 4.12 8.38
C LEU A 85 10.49 4.55 6.91
N ARG A 86 11.54 4.29 6.13
CA ARG A 86 11.55 4.60 4.70
C ARG A 86 10.52 3.78 3.92
N ILE A 87 10.40 2.48 4.22
CA ILE A 87 9.37 1.61 3.64
C ILE A 87 7.98 2.16 3.96
N LYS A 88 7.74 2.51 5.23
CA LYS A 88 6.46 3.10 5.66
C LYS A 88 6.16 4.38 4.89
N GLU A 89 7.11 5.30 4.81
CA GLU A 89 6.96 6.56 4.07
C GLU A 89 6.61 6.35 2.59
N LEU A 90 7.29 5.40 1.93
CA LEU A 90 7.02 5.09 0.53
C LEU A 90 5.60 4.53 0.34
N LEU A 91 5.18 3.61 1.21
CA LEU A 91 3.85 3.02 1.14
C LEU A 91 2.75 4.03 1.47
N GLU A 92 2.96 4.88 2.47
CA GLU A 92 2.02 5.97 2.82
C GLU A 92 1.90 7.02 1.71
N LYS A 93 3.00 7.37 1.04
CA LYS A 93 2.96 8.27 -0.14
C LYS A 93 2.10 7.72 -1.25
N VAL A 94 2.21 6.42 -1.54
CA VAL A 94 1.40 5.78 -2.57
C VAL A 94 -0.06 5.72 -2.15
N GLN A 95 -0.34 5.36 -0.90
CA GLN A 95 -1.71 5.36 -0.36
C GLN A 95 -2.33 6.76 -0.41
N THR A 96 -1.57 7.78 0.00
CA THR A 96 -2.04 9.17 -0.05
C THR A 96 -2.28 9.64 -1.49
N ALA A 97 -1.40 9.26 -2.42
CA ALA A 97 -1.60 9.57 -3.84
C ALA A 97 -2.83 8.87 -4.42
N GLN A 98 -3.18 7.69 -3.93
CA GLN A 98 -4.38 6.95 -4.34
C GLN A 98 -5.65 7.48 -3.68
N LEU A 99 -5.57 7.88 -2.39
CA LEU A 99 -6.67 8.51 -1.67
C LEU A 99 -6.83 9.99 -2.02
N GLY A 100 -5.76 10.64 -2.40
CA GLY A 100 -5.65 12.05 -2.69
C GLY A 100 -5.59 12.39 -4.18
N ALA A 101 -5.87 11.42 -5.08
CA ALA A 101 -6.44 11.82 -6.34
C ALA A 101 -7.82 12.37 -5.99
N PRO A 102 -7.98 13.71 -5.81
CA PRO A 102 -9.32 14.24 -5.77
C PRO A 102 -9.91 13.74 -7.07
N ASP A 103 -11.11 13.27 -6.98
CA ASP A 103 -11.95 12.95 -8.12
C ASP A 103 -12.18 14.28 -8.85
N THR A 104 -11.14 14.77 -9.51
CA THR A 104 -11.02 16.06 -10.17
C THR A 104 -11.74 16.04 -11.54
N GLY A 105 -12.68 15.10 -11.70
CA GLY A 105 -13.68 15.24 -12.72
C GLY A 105 -14.56 16.46 -12.43
N PRO A 106 -15.05 17.16 -13.46
CA PRO A 106 -15.97 18.27 -13.26
C PRO A 106 -17.16 17.81 -12.41
N THR A 107 -17.52 18.63 -11.44
CA THR A 107 -18.65 18.38 -10.54
C THR A 107 -19.81 19.30 -10.87
N ARG A 108 -21.02 18.88 -10.54
CA ARG A 108 -22.25 19.71 -10.62
C ARG A 108 -23.10 19.50 -9.40
N ALA A 109 -23.97 20.47 -9.10
CA ALA A 109 -24.97 20.30 -8.07
C ALA A 109 -26.12 19.42 -8.60
N CYS A 110 -26.59 18.52 -7.75
CA CYS A 110 -27.78 17.73 -8.07
C CYS A 110 -29.02 18.66 -8.13
N PRO A 111 -29.82 18.64 -9.20
CA PRO A 111 -31.00 19.50 -9.33
C PRO A 111 -32.13 19.17 -8.33
N TYR A 112 -32.02 18.02 -7.64
CA TYR A 112 -33.08 17.56 -6.71
C TYR A 112 -32.71 17.73 -5.22
N CYS A 113 -31.45 17.59 -4.88
CA CYS A 113 -31.00 17.69 -3.47
C CYS A 113 -29.88 18.70 -3.27
N ALA A 114 -29.42 19.37 -4.32
CA ALA A 114 -28.33 20.36 -4.31
C ALA A 114 -26.95 19.85 -3.85
N GLU A 115 -26.79 18.56 -3.59
CA GLU A 115 -25.51 17.96 -3.22
C GLU A 115 -24.56 17.87 -4.41
N THR A 116 -23.26 17.98 -4.14
CA THR A 116 -22.22 17.91 -5.16
C THR A 116 -22.05 16.48 -5.68
N ILE A 117 -22.20 16.31 -6.96
CA ILE A 117 -22.07 15.05 -7.69
C ILE A 117 -21.10 15.20 -8.86
N LYS A 118 -20.59 14.09 -9.40
CA LYS A 118 -19.82 14.12 -10.64
C LYS A 118 -20.67 14.64 -11.79
N ALA A 119 -20.09 15.47 -12.65
CA ALA A 119 -20.83 16.01 -13.81
C ALA A 119 -21.38 14.91 -14.74
N ALA A 120 -20.62 13.80 -14.90
CA ALA A 120 -21.01 12.64 -15.69
C ALA A 120 -21.95 11.65 -14.97
N ALA A 121 -22.37 11.93 -13.72
CA ALA A 121 -23.23 11.02 -12.98
C ALA A 121 -24.63 10.98 -13.61
N ILE A 122 -25.15 9.79 -13.83
CA ILE A 122 -26.52 9.54 -14.34
C ILE A 122 -27.52 9.26 -13.20
N VAL A 123 -27.02 8.95 -12.00
CA VAL A 123 -27.82 8.76 -10.78
C VAL A 123 -27.17 9.49 -9.62
N CYS A 124 -27.96 10.20 -8.83
CA CYS A 124 -27.44 10.85 -7.62
C CYS A 124 -27.21 9.83 -6.50
N LYS A 125 -25.99 9.80 -5.95
CA LYS A 125 -25.64 8.91 -4.84
C LYS A 125 -26.37 9.25 -3.52
N HIS A 126 -26.83 10.50 -3.37
CA HIS A 126 -27.50 10.99 -2.14
C HIS A 126 -29.02 10.80 -2.19
N CYS A 127 -29.69 11.32 -3.20
CA CYS A 127 -31.14 11.21 -3.32
C CYS A 127 -31.62 10.05 -4.19
N LYS A 128 -30.69 9.30 -4.82
CA LYS A 128 -30.94 8.12 -5.68
C LYS A 128 -31.86 8.38 -6.87
N ARG A 129 -32.06 9.62 -7.27
CA ARG A 129 -32.85 9.99 -8.45
C ARG A 129 -31.99 9.96 -9.70
N ASP A 130 -32.63 9.59 -10.82
CA ASP A 130 -32.01 9.68 -12.12
C ASP A 130 -31.76 11.13 -12.50
N LEU A 131 -30.63 11.39 -13.10
CA LEU A 131 -30.17 12.71 -13.48
C LEU A 131 -30.25 12.89 -14.98
N PRO A 132 -30.62 14.10 -15.45
CA PRO A 132 -30.57 14.39 -16.87
C PRO A 132 -29.14 14.25 -17.39
N ALA A 133 -28.99 13.77 -18.62
CA ALA A 133 -27.71 13.64 -19.28
C ALA A 133 -26.94 14.97 -19.24
N PRO A 134 -25.63 14.95 -19.05
CA PRO A 134 -24.81 16.16 -19.13
C PRO A 134 -24.88 16.71 -20.56
N THR A 135 -25.27 17.95 -20.69
CA THR A 135 -25.23 18.72 -21.94
C THR A 135 -23.82 19.19 -22.24
#